data_47d69f6506fa2561160be7957da515a3
#
_entry.id   47d69f6506fa2561160be7957da515a3
#
_cell.length_a   1.000
_cell.length_b   1.000
_cell.length_c   1.000
_cell.angle_alpha   90.00
_cell.angle_beta   90.00
_cell.angle_gamma   90.00
#
_symmetry.space_group_name_H-M   'P 1'
#
loop_
_entity.id
_entity.type
_entity.pdbx_description
1 polymer ?
#
loop_
_entity_poly.entity_id
_entity_poly.type
_entity_poly.pdbx_seq_one_letter_code
_entity_poly.pdbx_strand_id
1 'polypeptide(L)'
;MLHQKPDIFCKIELGLPLSKVQDLLAEIDANYGEIIKYKIDTDGQRKRNKPKYVEKLGEFCTRVINPPNDRLKQIQKRINKYLNAKIPLPKYAFGAVKNKDNVKNAREHKGQKYVFQTDIRDFFPSISYKRVYAALTSAGFSPDVASLITRLTTYKGHLPQGAPTSTFLANLVFSTTDRKSVV
;
A
#
# COMPACT_ATOMS: atom_id res chain seq x y z
N MET A 1 4.23 -4.77 -23.15
CA MET A 1 3.25 -3.74 -22.79
C MET A 1 2.17 -4.38 -21.90
N LEU A 2 1.87 -3.77 -20.76
CA LEU A 2 0.82 -4.23 -19.82
C LEU A 2 -0.58 -3.74 -20.27
N HIS A 3 -0.81 -3.65 -21.59
CA HIS A 3 -2.05 -3.15 -22.18
C HIS A 3 -3.07 -4.27 -22.32
N GLN A 4 -3.58 -4.75 -21.18
CA GLN A 4 -4.72 -5.66 -21.21
C GLN A 4 -6.02 -4.87 -21.15
N LYS A 5 -7.06 -5.39 -21.78
CA LYS A 5 -8.41 -4.90 -21.53
C LYS A 5 -8.88 -5.35 -20.14
N PRO A 6 -9.73 -4.58 -19.43
CA PRO A 6 -10.20 -4.91 -18.08
C PRO A 6 -10.84 -6.30 -17.95
N ASP A 7 -11.60 -6.72 -18.96
CA ASP A 7 -12.26 -8.03 -19.01
C ASP A 7 -11.24 -9.19 -19.04
N ILE A 8 -10.19 -9.05 -19.85
CA ILE A 8 -9.10 -10.01 -19.96
C ILE A 8 -8.32 -10.07 -18.65
N PHE A 9 -7.98 -8.90 -18.10
CA PHE A 9 -7.28 -8.82 -16.81
C PHE A 9 -8.09 -9.49 -15.69
N CYS A 10 -9.39 -9.19 -15.58
CA CYS A 10 -10.25 -9.78 -14.56
C CYS A 10 -10.33 -11.31 -14.71
N LYS A 11 -10.52 -11.80 -15.93
CA LYS A 11 -10.65 -13.23 -16.20
C LYS A 11 -9.35 -14.00 -15.93
N ILE A 12 -8.21 -13.50 -16.43
CA ILE A 12 -6.93 -14.20 -16.35
C ILE A 12 -6.28 -14.01 -14.98
N GLU A 13 -6.15 -12.79 -14.52
CA GLU A 13 -5.37 -12.48 -13.32
C GLU A 13 -6.19 -12.56 -12.02
N LEU A 14 -7.46 -12.15 -12.08
CA LEU A 14 -8.33 -12.20 -10.90
C LEU A 14 -9.20 -13.48 -10.85
N GLY A 15 -9.32 -14.22 -11.95
CA GLY A 15 -10.13 -15.42 -12.04
C GLY A 15 -11.62 -15.15 -11.86
N LEU A 16 -12.09 -13.95 -12.24
CA LEU A 16 -13.46 -13.48 -12.10
C LEU A 16 -13.89 -12.74 -13.37
N PRO A 17 -15.16 -12.85 -13.80
CA PRO A 17 -15.67 -12.01 -14.87
C PRO A 17 -15.72 -10.54 -14.41
N LEU A 18 -15.56 -9.61 -15.37
CA LEU A 18 -15.58 -8.18 -15.10
C LEU A 18 -16.86 -7.71 -14.38
N SER A 19 -18.02 -8.28 -14.71
CA SER A 19 -19.29 -7.97 -14.05
C SER A 19 -19.23 -8.20 -12.53
N LYS A 20 -18.68 -9.33 -12.09
CA LYS A 20 -18.52 -9.63 -10.67
C LYS A 20 -17.53 -8.72 -9.96
N VAL A 21 -16.55 -8.20 -10.68
CA VAL A 21 -15.63 -7.20 -10.15
C VAL A 21 -16.29 -5.83 -10.07
N GLN A 22 -17.15 -5.49 -11.04
CA GLN A 22 -17.97 -4.27 -11.02
C GLN A 22 -18.97 -4.26 -9.86
N ASP A 23 -19.65 -5.39 -9.60
CA ASP A 23 -20.54 -5.55 -8.44
C ASP A 23 -19.78 -5.28 -7.13
N LEU A 24 -18.58 -5.81 -7.01
CA LEU A 24 -17.72 -5.58 -5.83
C LEU A 24 -17.30 -4.11 -5.71
N LEU A 25 -17.03 -3.45 -6.83
CA LEU A 25 -16.64 -2.04 -6.85
C LEU A 25 -17.79 -1.08 -6.55
N ALA A 26 -19.03 -1.48 -6.79
CA ALA A 26 -20.20 -0.67 -6.45
C ALA A 26 -20.34 -0.47 -4.93
N GLU A 27 -19.89 -1.46 -4.15
CA GLU A 27 -19.94 -1.45 -2.68
C GLU A 27 -18.55 -1.60 -2.05
N ILE A 28 -17.54 -1.00 -2.68
CA ILE A 28 -16.12 -1.27 -2.29
C ILE A 28 -15.84 -0.90 -0.83
N ASP A 29 -16.39 0.21 -0.34
CA ASP A 29 -16.15 0.66 1.02
C ASP A 29 -16.80 -0.26 2.07
N ALA A 30 -17.91 -0.92 1.74
CA ALA A 30 -18.53 -1.92 2.62
C ALA A 30 -17.69 -3.21 2.75
N ASN A 31 -16.72 -3.40 1.87
CA ASN A 31 -15.81 -4.55 1.91
C ASN A 31 -14.58 -4.32 2.81
N TYR A 32 -14.48 -3.18 3.50
CA TYR A 32 -13.43 -2.89 4.46
C TYR A 32 -13.98 -2.81 5.89
N GLY A 33 -13.26 -3.42 6.82
CA GLY A 33 -13.50 -3.25 8.25
C GLY A 33 -12.74 -2.06 8.82
N GLU A 34 -13.02 -1.75 10.08
CA GLU A 34 -12.25 -0.78 10.84
C GLU A 34 -11.84 -1.38 12.18
N ILE A 35 -10.55 -1.40 12.47
CA ILE A 35 -9.99 -1.90 13.72
C ILE A 35 -9.06 -0.83 14.30
N ILE A 36 -9.36 -0.38 15.50
CA ILE A 36 -8.50 0.55 16.23
C ILE A 36 -7.49 -0.26 17.05
N LYS A 37 -6.20 -0.08 16.78
CA LYS A 37 -5.12 -0.69 17.58
C LYS A 37 -4.33 0.38 18.31
N TYR A 38 -4.01 0.09 19.57
CA TYR A 38 -3.07 0.93 20.33
C TYR A 38 -1.64 0.69 19.87
N LYS A 39 -0.85 1.75 19.79
CA LYS A 39 0.60 1.62 19.61
C LYS A 39 1.19 1.18 20.95
N ILE A 40 2.07 0.21 20.91
CA ILE A 40 2.77 -0.33 22.08
C ILE A 40 4.17 0.30 22.12
N ASP A 41 4.65 0.65 23.30
CA ASP A 41 6.02 1.12 23.53
C ASP A 41 7.01 -0.05 23.69
N THR A 42 8.26 0.28 24.00
CA THR A 42 9.34 -0.71 24.21
C THR A 42 9.09 -1.64 25.39
N ASP A 43 8.30 -1.21 26.37
CA ASP A 43 8.00 -1.95 27.58
C ASP A 43 6.70 -2.76 27.48
N GLY A 44 6.12 -2.83 26.27
CA GLY A 44 4.90 -3.55 26.00
C GLY A 44 3.61 -2.85 26.48
N GLN A 45 3.70 -1.61 26.93
CA GLN A 45 2.56 -0.83 27.37
C GLN A 45 1.94 0.01 26.23
N ARG A 46 0.70 0.46 26.43
CA ARG A 46 0.04 1.35 25.47
C ARG A 46 0.74 2.72 25.47
N LYS A 47 1.31 3.09 24.33
CA LYS A 47 2.02 4.35 24.15
C LYS A 47 1.04 5.53 24.28
N ARG A 48 1.32 6.43 25.25
CA ARG A 48 0.54 7.66 25.45
C ARG A 48 0.90 8.72 24.44
N ASN A 49 -0.07 9.56 24.10
CA ASN A 49 0.18 10.74 23.27
C ASN A 49 1.02 11.77 24.04
N LYS A 50 1.84 12.53 23.30
CA LYS A 50 2.51 13.70 23.88
C LYS A 50 1.43 14.72 24.30
N PRO A 51 1.62 15.47 25.39
CA PRO A 51 0.60 16.39 25.93
C PRO A 51 -0.02 17.33 24.90
N LYS A 52 0.79 17.88 23.99
CA LYS A 52 0.31 18.80 22.94
C LYS A 52 -0.65 18.18 21.90
N TYR A 53 -0.82 16.86 21.92
CA TYR A 53 -1.69 16.13 20.98
C TYR A 53 -2.89 15.45 21.66
N VAL A 54 -2.96 15.48 22.99
CA VAL A 54 -3.98 14.75 23.76
C VAL A 54 -5.39 15.17 23.39
N GLU A 55 -5.63 16.47 23.25
CA GLU A 55 -6.95 17.04 22.92
C GLU A 55 -7.48 16.59 21.55
N LYS A 56 -6.56 16.33 20.59
CA LYS A 56 -6.95 15.96 19.22
C LYS A 56 -7.01 14.45 18.97
N LEU A 57 -6.24 13.67 19.72
CA LEU A 57 -5.99 12.26 19.41
C LEU A 57 -6.40 11.30 20.55
N GLY A 58 -6.96 11.83 21.64
CA GLY A 58 -7.23 11.07 22.86
C GLY A 58 -5.95 10.73 23.65
N GLU A 59 -6.11 10.02 24.76
CA GLU A 59 -5.01 9.76 25.72
C GLU A 59 -3.90 8.88 25.15
N PHE A 60 -4.23 7.91 24.30
CA PHE A 60 -3.30 6.93 23.77
C PHE A 60 -3.07 7.09 22.26
N CYS A 61 -1.85 6.81 21.82
CA CYS A 61 -1.54 6.70 20.39
C CYS A 61 -2.27 5.51 19.79
N THR A 62 -3.14 5.75 18.83
CA THR A 62 -3.86 4.71 18.10
C THR A 62 -3.44 4.67 16.64
N ARG A 63 -3.74 3.55 15.98
CA ARG A 63 -3.74 3.44 14.52
C ARG A 63 -5.01 2.76 14.07
N VAL A 64 -5.60 3.28 13.02
CA VAL A 64 -6.75 2.67 12.38
C VAL A 64 -6.24 1.69 11.32
N ILE A 65 -6.73 0.45 11.37
CA ILE A 65 -6.45 -0.60 10.38
C ILE A 65 -7.75 -0.88 9.66
N ASN A 66 -7.70 -0.87 8.33
CA ASN A 66 -8.84 -1.16 7.48
C ASN A 66 -8.60 -2.46 6.70
N PRO A 67 -8.80 -3.63 7.35
CA PRO A 67 -8.63 -4.90 6.66
C PRO A 67 -9.78 -5.11 5.68
N PRO A 68 -9.48 -5.59 4.45
CA PRO A 68 -10.51 -6.03 3.53
C PRO A 68 -11.16 -7.31 4.04
N ASN A 69 -12.45 -7.53 3.73
CA ASN A 69 -13.11 -8.81 3.97
C ASN A 69 -12.44 -9.92 3.13
N ASP A 70 -12.80 -11.19 3.39
CA ASP A 70 -12.12 -12.32 2.79
C ASP A 70 -12.22 -12.35 1.26
N ARG A 71 -13.35 -11.94 0.69
CA ARG A 71 -13.57 -11.88 -0.76
C ARG A 71 -12.63 -10.85 -1.42
N LEU A 72 -12.63 -9.63 -0.94
CA LEU A 72 -11.75 -8.56 -1.44
C LEU A 72 -10.28 -8.88 -1.18
N LYS A 73 -9.96 -9.44 -0.01
CA LYS A 73 -8.60 -9.86 0.37
C LYS A 73 -8.01 -10.90 -0.59
N GLN A 74 -8.80 -11.87 -1.04
CA GLN A 74 -8.34 -12.86 -2.03
C GLN A 74 -8.03 -12.20 -3.38
N ILE A 75 -8.88 -11.28 -3.83
CA ILE A 75 -8.64 -10.52 -5.07
C ILE A 75 -7.37 -9.68 -4.93
N GLN A 76 -7.21 -8.97 -3.83
CA GLN A 76 -6.02 -8.16 -3.57
C GLN A 76 -4.74 -9.01 -3.47
N LYS A 77 -4.80 -10.23 -2.93
CA LYS A 77 -3.66 -11.16 -2.96
C LYS A 77 -3.27 -11.55 -4.40
N ARG A 78 -4.25 -11.79 -5.28
CA ARG A 78 -3.99 -12.06 -6.71
C ARG A 78 -3.38 -10.83 -7.40
N ILE A 79 -3.96 -9.65 -7.17
CA ILE A 79 -3.39 -8.39 -7.67
C ILE A 79 -1.94 -8.23 -7.18
N ASN A 80 -1.68 -8.42 -5.89
CA ASN A 80 -0.34 -8.29 -5.33
C ASN A 80 0.67 -9.28 -5.96
N LYS A 81 0.26 -10.52 -6.16
CA LYS A 81 1.08 -11.53 -6.85
C LYS A 81 1.40 -11.09 -8.28
N TYR A 82 0.39 -10.60 -9.01
CA TYR A 82 0.54 -10.12 -10.38
C TYR A 82 1.47 -8.90 -10.46
N LEU A 83 1.27 -7.90 -9.62
CA LEU A 83 2.10 -6.70 -9.58
C LEU A 83 3.56 -7.03 -9.25
N ASN A 84 3.81 -7.88 -8.27
CA ASN A 84 5.17 -8.33 -7.92
C ASN A 84 5.86 -9.10 -9.05
N ALA A 85 5.12 -9.80 -9.90
CA ALA A 85 5.67 -10.52 -11.04
C ALA A 85 5.97 -9.60 -12.24
N LYS A 86 5.24 -8.49 -12.38
CA LYS A 86 5.31 -7.60 -13.55
C LYS A 86 6.13 -6.33 -13.34
N ILE A 87 6.21 -5.84 -12.11
CA ILE A 87 6.87 -4.57 -11.80
C ILE A 87 8.04 -4.82 -10.85
N PRO A 88 9.29 -4.69 -11.31
CA PRO A 88 10.44 -4.76 -10.43
C PRO A 88 10.49 -3.51 -9.52
N LEU A 89 10.56 -3.73 -8.22
CA LEU A 89 10.81 -2.65 -7.27
C LEU A 89 12.31 -2.29 -7.23
N PRO A 90 12.66 -1.04 -6.91
CA PRO A 90 14.05 -0.62 -6.82
C PRO A 90 14.85 -1.45 -5.80
N LYS A 91 16.16 -1.56 -6.02
CA LYS A 91 17.06 -2.32 -5.12
C LYS A 91 17.04 -1.80 -3.69
N TYR A 92 16.86 -0.49 -3.50
CA TYR A 92 16.80 0.18 -2.20
C TYR A 92 15.45 0.01 -1.46
N ALA A 93 14.43 -0.55 -2.08
CA ALA A 93 13.18 -0.86 -1.40
C ALA A 93 13.35 -2.15 -0.58
N PHE A 94 13.24 -2.05 0.75
CA PHE A 94 13.36 -3.17 1.68
C PHE A 94 12.04 -3.56 2.35
N GLY A 95 11.12 -2.64 2.49
CA GLY A 95 9.85 -2.85 3.18
C GLY A 95 8.95 -3.88 2.49
N ALA A 96 8.73 -5.04 3.12
CA ALA A 96 7.91 -6.16 2.63
C ALA A 96 8.27 -6.66 1.21
N VAL A 97 9.53 -6.59 0.84
CA VAL A 97 10.08 -7.16 -0.39
C VAL A 97 10.62 -8.55 -0.09
N LYS A 98 10.28 -9.53 -0.96
CA LYS A 98 10.73 -10.92 -0.80
C LYS A 98 12.26 -10.98 -0.69
N ASN A 99 12.75 -11.79 0.26
CA ASN A 99 14.18 -11.98 0.54
C ASN A 99 14.93 -10.73 1.03
N LYS A 100 14.23 -9.70 1.45
CA LYS A 100 14.80 -8.51 2.11
C LYS A 100 14.28 -8.40 3.54
N ASP A 101 15.15 -7.98 4.44
CA ASP A 101 14.88 -7.83 5.87
C ASP A 101 15.61 -6.62 6.46
N ASN A 102 15.34 -6.32 7.72
CA ASN A 102 15.93 -5.17 8.41
C ASN A 102 17.46 -5.30 8.58
N VAL A 103 17.98 -6.54 8.70
CA VAL A 103 19.42 -6.78 8.82
C VAL A 103 20.12 -6.45 7.51
N LYS A 104 19.56 -6.88 6.39
CA LYS A 104 20.09 -6.53 5.06
C LYS A 104 20.04 -5.04 4.82
N ASN A 105 18.94 -4.37 5.20
CA ASN A 105 18.84 -2.91 5.11
C ASN A 105 19.95 -2.24 5.94
N ALA A 106 20.15 -2.65 7.17
CA ALA A 106 21.21 -2.10 8.02
C ALA A 106 22.62 -2.31 7.43
N ARG A 107 22.85 -3.44 6.75
CA ARG A 107 24.13 -3.74 6.10
C ARG A 107 24.47 -2.78 4.95
N GLU A 108 23.47 -2.28 4.22
CA GLU A 108 23.71 -1.28 3.16
C GLU A 108 24.30 0.04 3.68
N HIS A 109 24.11 0.32 4.99
CA HIS A 109 24.62 1.52 5.63
C HIS A 109 25.91 1.27 6.42
N LYS A 110 26.46 0.05 6.39
CA LYS A 110 27.69 -0.29 7.10
C LYS A 110 28.88 0.50 6.52
N GLY A 111 29.66 1.12 7.41
CA GLY A 111 30.85 1.90 7.03
C GLY A 111 30.56 3.34 6.58
N GLN A 112 29.32 3.77 6.56
CA GLN A 112 28.97 5.16 6.27
C GLN A 112 29.32 6.05 7.47
N LYS A 113 29.94 7.19 7.20
CA LYS A 113 30.30 8.18 8.24
C LYS A 113 29.06 8.84 8.86
N TYR A 114 28.01 9.03 8.07
CA TYR A 114 26.75 9.64 8.48
C TYR A 114 25.58 8.83 7.92
N VAL A 115 24.56 8.62 8.74
CA VAL A 115 23.30 8.00 8.33
C VAL A 115 22.16 8.94 8.74
N PHE A 116 21.36 9.39 7.75
CA PHE A 116 20.15 10.16 8.01
C PHE A 116 18.96 9.24 8.02
N GLN A 117 18.14 9.32 9.07
CA GLN A 117 16.91 8.54 9.20
C GLN A 117 15.71 9.47 9.34
N THR A 118 14.67 9.20 8.56
CA THR A 118 13.38 9.90 8.65
C THR A 118 12.24 8.90 8.60
N ASP A 119 11.08 9.27 9.13
CA ASP A 119 9.86 8.48 9.10
C ASP A 119 8.70 9.32 8.55
N ILE A 120 7.90 8.71 7.69
CA ILE A 120 6.75 9.39 7.09
C ILE A 120 5.52 9.13 7.98
N ARG A 121 5.00 10.21 8.53
CA ARG A 121 3.78 10.16 9.33
C ARG A 121 2.61 9.71 8.47
N ASP A 122 1.82 8.77 9.02
CA ASP A 122 0.61 8.23 8.38
C ASP A 122 0.85 7.78 6.93
N PHE A 123 1.96 7.04 6.71
CA PHE A 123 2.48 6.69 5.40
C PHE A 123 1.41 6.17 4.42
N PHE A 124 0.64 5.13 4.79
CA PHE A 124 -0.40 4.59 3.90
C PHE A 124 -1.54 5.58 3.66
N PRO A 125 -2.15 6.20 4.69
CA PRO A 125 -3.19 7.21 4.47
C PRO A 125 -2.74 8.45 3.68
N SER A 126 -1.44 8.78 3.69
CA SER A 126 -0.90 9.89 2.89
C SER A 126 -0.83 9.61 1.39
N ILE A 127 -0.98 8.34 0.98
CA ILE A 127 -0.94 7.94 -0.41
C ILE A 127 -2.35 7.91 -0.98
N SER A 128 -2.68 8.95 -1.76
CA SER A 128 -3.99 9.11 -2.36
C SER A 128 -4.20 8.17 -3.56
N TYR A 129 -5.47 7.93 -3.88
CA TYR A 129 -5.94 7.27 -5.11
C TYR A 129 -5.20 7.78 -6.36
N LYS A 130 -5.10 9.12 -6.51
CA LYS A 130 -4.45 9.73 -7.68
C LYS A 130 -2.98 9.31 -7.81
N ARG A 131 -2.25 9.21 -6.69
CA ARG A 131 -0.84 8.77 -6.70
C ARG A 131 -0.71 7.30 -7.08
N VAL A 132 -1.60 6.43 -6.58
CA VAL A 132 -1.61 5.01 -6.95
C VAL A 132 -1.89 4.84 -8.44
N TYR A 133 -2.92 5.52 -8.96
CA TYR A 133 -3.27 5.50 -10.37
C TYR A 133 -2.10 5.98 -11.25
N ALA A 134 -1.49 7.12 -10.92
CA ALA A 134 -0.35 7.65 -11.65
C ALA A 134 0.87 6.72 -11.64
N ALA A 135 1.14 6.06 -10.51
CA ALA A 135 2.23 5.09 -10.41
C ALA A 135 1.99 3.86 -11.29
N LEU A 136 0.76 3.35 -11.33
CA LEU A 136 0.40 2.21 -12.20
C LEU A 136 0.45 2.57 -13.69
N THR A 137 -0.05 3.73 -14.09
CA THR A 137 0.06 4.19 -15.49
C THR A 137 1.51 4.43 -15.90
N SER A 138 2.34 4.99 -15.01
CA SER A 138 3.77 5.16 -15.23
C SER A 138 4.52 3.81 -15.32
N ALA A 139 4.00 2.77 -14.68
CA ALA A 139 4.50 1.40 -14.79
C ALA A 139 4.07 0.68 -16.09
N GLY A 140 3.26 1.34 -16.94
CA GLY A 140 2.85 0.84 -18.26
C GLY A 140 1.50 0.12 -18.30
N PHE A 141 0.67 0.25 -17.25
CA PHE A 141 -0.71 -0.25 -17.30
C PHE A 141 -1.60 0.65 -18.16
N SER A 142 -2.58 0.03 -18.84
CA SER A 142 -3.62 0.81 -19.52
C SER A 142 -4.44 1.61 -18.49
N PRO A 143 -4.97 2.80 -18.87
CA PRO A 143 -5.77 3.63 -17.96
C PRO A 143 -6.90 2.87 -17.27
N ASP A 144 -7.59 2.01 -18.02
CA ASP A 144 -8.74 1.25 -17.51
C ASP A 144 -8.32 0.22 -16.47
N VAL A 145 -7.24 -0.54 -16.73
CA VAL A 145 -6.72 -1.53 -15.76
C VAL A 145 -6.10 -0.84 -14.56
N ALA A 146 -5.38 0.27 -14.74
CA ALA A 146 -4.85 1.07 -13.65
C ALA A 146 -5.97 1.61 -12.76
N SER A 147 -7.05 2.12 -13.34
CA SER A 147 -8.25 2.56 -12.61
C SER A 147 -8.88 1.41 -11.82
N LEU A 148 -9.06 0.25 -12.46
CA LEU A 148 -9.63 -0.93 -11.84
C LEU A 148 -8.81 -1.39 -10.64
N ILE A 149 -7.48 -1.56 -10.80
CA ILE A 149 -6.59 -1.95 -9.71
C ILE A 149 -6.64 -0.91 -8.58
N THR A 150 -6.56 0.37 -8.93
CA THR A 150 -6.59 1.45 -7.92
C THR A 150 -7.87 1.41 -7.09
N ARG A 151 -9.04 1.26 -7.73
CA ARG A 151 -10.33 1.17 -7.02
C ARG A 151 -10.42 -0.06 -6.12
N LEU A 152 -9.88 -1.21 -6.54
CA LEU A 152 -9.87 -2.45 -5.74
C LEU A 152 -8.89 -2.41 -4.56
N THR A 153 -7.97 -1.47 -4.54
CA THR A 153 -6.85 -1.44 -3.56
C THR A 153 -6.81 -0.19 -2.69
N THR A 154 -7.72 0.76 -2.92
CA THR A 154 -7.87 1.96 -2.09
C THR A 154 -9.19 1.93 -1.32
N TYR A 155 -9.20 2.58 -0.16
CA TYR A 155 -10.35 2.75 0.70
C TYR A 155 -10.52 4.24 1.03
N LYS A 156 -11.72 4.79 0.85
CA LYS A 156 -11.99 6.23 1.06
C LYS A 156 -10.95 7.15 0.39
N GLY A 157 -10.49 6.77 -0.80
CA GLY A 157 -9.56 7.56 -1.61
C GLY A 157 -8.07 7.47 -1.22
N HIS A 158 -7.69 6.58 -0.32
CA HIS A 158 -6.31 6.39 0.16
C HIS A 158 -5.92 4.91 0.23
N LEU A 159 -4.62 4.62 0.38
CA LEU A 159 -4.19 3.25 0.67
C LEU A 159 -4.59 2.86 2.09
N PRO A 160 -5.35 1.75 2.26
CA PRO A 160 -5.74 1.27 3.58
C PRO A 160 -4.56 0.64 4.31
N GLN A 161 -4.48 0.82 5.62
CA GLN A 161 -3.56 0.06 6.45
C GLN A 161 -4.16 -1.33 6.74
N GLY A 162 -3.44 -2.39 6.36
CA GLY A 162 -3.87 -3.78 6.59
C GLY A 162 -4.32 -4.53 5.35
N ALA A 163 -4.33 -3.90 4.17
CA ALA A 163 -4.61 -4.57 2.91
C ALA A 163 -3.34 -5.22 2.31
N PRO A 164 -3.47 -6.38 1.64
CA PRO A 164 -2.33 -7.12 1.08
C PRO A 164 -1.52 -6.34 0.04
N THR A 165 -2.14 -5.42 -0.68
CA THR A 165 -1.53 -4.64 -1.77
C THR A 165 -0.86 -3.36 -1.31
N SER A 166 -1.21 -2.85 -0.12
CA SER A 166 -0.83 -1.50 0.30
C SER A 166 0.68 -1.28 0.34
N THR A 167 1.45 -2.25 0.84
CA THR A 167 2.91 -2.09 0.94
C THR A 167 3.58 -2.07 -0.42
N PHE A 168 3.16 -2.94 -1.35
CA PHE A 168 3.72 -2.93 -2.71
C PHE A 168 3.40 -1.62 -3.42
N LEU A 169 2.14 -1.18 -3.38
CA LEU A 169 1.71 0.06 -4.03
C LEU A 169 2.36 1.30 -3.40
N ALA A 170 2.57 1.30 -2.09
CA ALA A 170 3.31 2.36 -1.42
C ALA A 170 4.77 2.43 -1.92
N ASN A 171 5.46 1.29 -1.99
CA ASN A 171 6.81 1.21 -2.53
C ASN A 171 6.87 1.68 -4.00
N LEU A 172 5.87 1.30 -4.81
CA LEU A 172 5.77 1.73 -6.20
C LEU A 172 5.58 3.25 -6.32
N VAL A 173 4.65 3.83 -5.57
CA VAL A 173 4.41 5.29 -5.55
C VAL A 173 5.67 6.02 -5.11
N PHE A 174 6.34 5.54 -4.05
CA PHE A 174 7.54 6.17 -3.54
C PHE A 174 8.68 6.13 -4.57
N SER A 175 8.87 5.00 -5.24
CA SER A 175 9.89 4.85 -6.27
C SER A 175 9.70 5.76 -7.48
N THR A 176 8.46 6.10 -7.83
CA THR A 176 8.17 7.03 -8.93
C THR A 176 8.41 8.49 -8.54
N THR A 177 8.25 8.81 -7.26
CA THR A 177 8.51 10.15 -6.71
C THR A 177 10.02 10.40 -6.59
N ASP A 178 10.76 9.40 -6.10
CA ASP A 178 12.22 9.48 -5.91
C ASP A 178 12.98 9.69 -7.22
N ARG A 179 12.55 9.04 -8.32
CA ARG A 179 13.13 9.27 -9.65
C ARG A 179 12.98 10.71 -10.15
N LYS A 180 12.01 11.47 -9.65
CA LYS A 180 11.79 12.89 -10.00
C LYS A 180 12.62 13.84 -9.14
N SER A 181 13.14 13.36 -8.01
CA SER A 181 13.93 14.16 -7.07
C SER A 181 15.44 14.15 -7.38
N VAL A 182 15.88 13.31 -8.33
CA VAL A 182 17.29 13.17 -8.76
C VAL A 182 17.47 13.83 -10.12
N VAL A 183 17.09 15.10 -10.24
CA VAL A 183 17.44 15.96 -11.39
C VAL A 183 18.05 17.25 -10.87
#